data_44bea5b39e4668253d608dbc17fcca45
#
_entry.id   44bea5b39e4668253d608dbc17fcca45
#
_cell.length_a   1.000
_cell.length_b   1.000
_cell.length_c   1.000
_cell.angle_alpha   90.00
_cell.angle_beta   90.00
_cell.angle_gamma   90.00
#
_symmetry.space_group_name_H-M   'P 1'
#
loop_
_entity.id
_entity.type
_entity.pdbx_description
1 polymer ?
#
loop_
_entity_poly.entity_id
_entity_poly.type
_entity_poly.pdbx_seq_one_letter_code
_entity_poly.pdbx_strand_id
1 'polypeptide(L)'
;YRKLGAEMVEISLPNSQLAIPAYYVVAPAECSSNLARFDGVRYGHRCEDPKDLLDLYTRSRGEGFGAEVKRRILVGTFVLSAGYYDAYYLKAQQIRRLISEDFRRAFTQVNVIMGPTSPTTAFNLGERVDDPIAMYLSDIYTIAVNLAGLPSLSLPAGFVGQRPVGLQLIGDYFTEERLLNIAHRYQQVSDWHHRAPAAFA
;
A
#
# COMPACT_ATOMS: atom_id res chain seq x y z
N TYR A 1 -7.87 23.01 8.04
CA TYR A 1 -8.17 23.38 6.67
C TYR A 1 -9.37 24.33 6.56
N ARG A 2 -10.48 24.15 7.31
CA ARG A 2 -11.59 25.11 7.33
C ARG A 2 -11.14 26.54 7.61
N LYS A 3 -10.24 26.74 8.58
CA LYS A 3 -9.66 28.06 8.88
C LYS A 3 -8.78 28.62 7.77
N LEU A 4 -8.31 27.77 6.87
CA LEU A 4 -7.55 28.15 5.68
C LEU A 4 -8.44 28.38 4.43
N GLY A 5 -9.76 28.36 4.59
CA GLY A 5 -10.72 28.61 3.52
C GLY A 5 -11.17 27.37 2.75
N ALA A 6 -10.86 26.15 3.21
CA ALA A 6 -11.34 24.93 2.57
C ALA A 6 -12.80 24.64 2.93
N GLU A 7 -13.60 24.31 1.93
CA GLU A 7 -14.91 23.73 2.10
C GLU A 7 -14.80 22.22 2.37
N MET A 8 -15.57 21.74 3.34
CA MET A 8 -15.54 20.32 3.74
C MET A 8 -16.81 19.64 3.24
N VAL A 9 -16.63 18.68 2.34
CA VAL A 9 -17.70 17.87 1.76
C VAL A 9 -17.51 16.42 2.23
N GLU A 10 -18.58 15.82 2.71
CA GLU A 10 -18.58 14.39 3.06
C GLU A 10 -18.75 13.56 1.80
N ILE A 11 -17.88 12.57 1.62
CA ILE A 11 -17.91 11.63 0.48
C ILE A 11 -17.99 10.19 0.96
N SER A 12 -18.40 9.30 0.07
CA SER A 12 -18.45 7.85 0.32
C SER A 12 -17.67 7.08 -0.75
N LEU A 13 -16.94 6.06 -0.30
CA LEU A 13 -16.19 5.11 -1.14
C LEU A 13 -16.70 3.68 -0.84
N PRO A 14 -17.88 3.29 -1.33
CA PRO A 14 -18.58 2.08 -0.89
C PRO A 14 -17.84 0.78 -1.18
N ASN A 15 -16.96 0.74 -2.20
CA ASN A 15 -16.21 -0.46 -2.55
C ASN A 15 -14.85 -0.56 -1.84
N SER A 16 -14.48 0.39 -0.99
CA SER A 16 -13.16 0.40 -0.29
C SER A 16 -12.96 -0.82 0.60
N GLN A 17 -14.03 -1.39 1.17
CA GLN A 17 -13.98 -2.64 1.96
C GLN A 17 -13.48 -3.86 1.18
N LEU A 18 -13.56 -3.83 -0.16
CA LEU A 18 -13.09 -4.88 -1.05
C LEU A 18 -11.60 -4.73 -1.41
N ALA A 19 -10.95 -3.65 -0.96
CA ALA A 19 -9.58 -3.33 -1.35
C ALA A 19 -8.57 -4.37 -0.83
N ILE A 20 -8.69 -4.77 0.44
CA ILE A 20 -7.78 -5.75 1.05
C ILE A 20 -7.81 -7.10 0.30
N PRO A 21 -8.97 -7.77 0.14
CA PRO A 21 -8.99 -9.04 -0.59
C PRO A 21 -8.55 -8.90 -2.05
N ALA A 22 -8.90 -7.81 -2.75
CA ALA A 22 -8.43 -7.58 -4.11
C ALA A 22 -6.91 -7.41 -4.19
N TYR A 23 -6.31 -6.67 -3.26
CA TYR A 23 -4.86 -6.49 -3.16
C TYR A 23 -4.13 -7.82 -2.97
N TYR A 24 -4.61 -8.67 -2.05
CA TYR A 24 -3.98 -9.97 -1.77
C TYR A 24 -4.10 -11.00 -2.90
N VAL A 25 -4.85 -10.70 -3.94
CA VAL A 25 -4.84 -11.44 -5.20
C VAL A 25 -3.92 -10.77 -6.22
N VAL A 26 -4.10 -9.47 -6.47
CA VAL A 26 -3.38 -8.74 -7.53
C VAL A 26 -1.89 -8.61 -7.23
N ALA A 27 -1.53 -8.15 -6.03
CA ALA A 27 -0.13 -7.90 -5.68
C ALA A 27 0.73 -9.19 -5.67
N PRO A 28 0.28 -10.33 -5.09
CA PRO A 28 0.98 -11.59 -5.23
C PRO A 28 1.09 -12.10 -6.68
N ALA A 29 0.04 -11.93 -7.50
CA ALA A 29 0.07 -12.30 -8.91
C ALA A 29 1.17 -11.54 -9.66
N GLU A 30 1.24 -10.22 -9.51
CA GLU A 30 2.29 -9.38 -10.09
C GLU A 30 3.66 -9.70 -9.48
N CYS A 31 3.74 -9.93 -8.18
CA CYS A 31 4.97 -10.32 -7.48
C CYS A 31 5.55 -11.62 -8.08
N SER A 32 4.75 -12.66 -8.27
CA SER A 32 5.20 -13.93 -8.83
C SER A 32 5.77 -13.77 -10.24
N SER A 33 5.12 -12.97 -11.06
CA SER A 33 5.56 -12.68 -12.43
C SER A 33 6.83 -11.82 -12.48
N ASN A 34 6.87 -10.73 -11.71
CA ASN A 34 7.98 -9.78 -11.71
C ASN A 34 9.26 -10.40 -11.10
N LEU A 35 9.12 -11.13 -10.00
CA LEU A 35 10.27 -11.75 -9.31
C LEU A 35 10.75 -13.04 -9.99
N ALA A 36 10.07 -13.55 -11.02
CA ALA A 36 10.58 -14.65 -11.85
C ALA A 36 11.92 -14.32 -12.51
N ARG A 37 12.23 -13.03 -12.72
CA ARG A 37 13.47 -12.54 -13.33
C ARG A 37 14.68 -12.59 -12.41
N PHE A 38 14.49 -12.70 -11.10
CA PHE A 38 15.55 -12.77 -10.10
C PHE A 38 16.01 -14.24 -9.97
N ASP A 39 16.87 -14.65 -10.90
CA ASP A 39 17.26 -16.04 -11.09
C ASP A 39 18.71 -16.36 -10.63
N GLY A 40 19.46 -15.32 -10.20
CA GLY A 40 20.85 -15.47 -9.83
C GLY A 40 21.84 -15.61 -11.02
N VAL A 41 21.32 -15.51 -12.24
CA VAL A 41 22.12 -15.52 -13.48
C VAL A 41 22.25 -14.12 -14.04
N ARG A 42 21.12 -13.46 -14.33
CA ARG A 42 21.08 -12.11 -14.88
C ARG A 42 21.30 -11.06 -13.79
N TYR A 43 20.66 -11.23 -12.65
CA TYR A 43 20.80 -10.38 -11.46
C TYR A 43 20.15 -11.04 -10.23
N GLY A 44 20.32 -10.41 -9.08
CA GLY A 44 19.86 -10.92 -7.79
C GLY A 44 20.91 -11.77 -7.09
N HIS A 45 20.52 -12.35 -5.96
CA HIS A 45 21.39 -13.26 -5.21
C HIS A 45 21.71 -14.50 -6.05
N ARG A 46 22.99 -14.92 -6.04
CA ARG A 46 23.47 -16.15 -6.65
C ARG A 46 24.07 -17.04 -5.57
N CYS A 47 23.63 -18.30 -5.48
CA CYS A 47 24.18 -19.26 -4.56
C CYS A 47 25.63 -19.60 -4.92
N GLU A 48 26.44 -19.94 -3.91
CA GLU A 48 27.83 -20.40 -4.09
C GLU A 48 27.86 -21.87 -4.51
N ASP A 49 28.79 -22.21 -5.40
CA ASP A 49 29.09 -23.57 -5.84
C ASP A 49 27.84 -24.41 -6.18
N PRO A 50 27.04 -24.02 -7.18
CA PRO A 50 25.89 -24.82 -7.60
C PRO A 50 26.34 -26.13 -8.27
N LYS A 51 25.66 -27.23 -7.96
CA LYS A 51 25.94 -28.55 -8.52
C LYS A 51 25.54 -28.66 -10.01
N ASP A 52 24.45 -28.04 -10.37
CA ASP A 52 23.90 -28.00 -11.71
C ASP A 52 22.99 -26.77 -11.89
N LEU A 53 22.37 -26.62 -13.05
CA LEU A 53 21.51 -25.48 -13.37
C LEU A 53 20.25 -25.45 -12.51
N LEU A 54 19.67 -26.59 -12.18
CA LEU A 54 18.49 -26.67 -11.34
C LEU A 54 18.82 -26.28 -9.90
N ASP A 55 19.93 -26.73 -9.37
CA ASP A 55 20.44 -26.37 -8.05
C ASP A 55 20.74 -24.86 -7.98
N LEU A 56 21.37 -24.30 -9.04
CA LEU A 56 21.61 -22.87 -9.16
C LEU A 56 20.33 -22.06 -8.98
N TYR A 57 19.29 -22.35 -9.76
CA TYR A 57 18.01 -21.61 -9.67
C TYR A 57 17.30 -21.82 -8.34
N THR A 58 17.24 -23.06 -7.88
CA THR A 58 16.50 -23.41 -6.67
C THR A 58 17.13 -22.77 -5.43
N ARG A 59 18.46 -22.90 -5.28
CA ARG A 59 19.18 -22.33 -4.14
C ARG A 59 19.25 -20.81 -4.22
N SER A 60 19.59 -20.23 -5.36
CA SER A 60 19.66 -18.78 -5.49
C SER A 60 18.34 -18.10 -5.11
N ARG A 61 17.23 -18.64 -5.57
CA ARG A 61 15.90 -18.11 -5.22
C ARG A 61 15.50 -18.45 -3.78
N GLY A 62 15.81 -19.65 -3.32
CA GLY A 62 15.54 -20.11 -1.95
C GLY A 62 16.29 -19.29 -0.88
N GLU A 63 17.56 -18.97 -1.15
CA GLU A 63 18.42 -18.18 -0.27
C GLU A 63 18.12 -16.67 -0.38
N GLY A 64 17.89 -16.18 -1.60
CA GLY A 64 17.74 -14.75 -1.90
C GLY A 64 16.39 -14.16 -1.50
N PHE A 65 15.32 -14.95 -1.43
CA PHE A 65 14.00 -14.47 -1.02
C PHE A 65 13.67 -14.83 0.42
N GLY A 66 13.24 -13.81 1.19
CA GLY A 66 12.70 -14.02 2.54
C GLY A 66 11.37 -14.79 2.54
N ALA A 67 10.95 -15.25 3.71
CA ALA A 67 9.78 -16.11 3.88
C ALA A 67 8.47 -15.46 3.34
N GLU A 68 8.24 -14.18 3.60
CA GLU A 68 7.05 -13.46 3.11
C GLU A 68 7.03 -13.34 1.60
N VAL A 69 8.16 -13.01 0.98
CA VAL A 69 8.27 -12.90 -0.49
C VAL A 69 8.00 -14.26 -1.14
N LYS A 70 8.54 -15.35 -0.59
CA LYS A 70 8.27 -16.71 -1.06
C LYS A 70 6.79 -17.07 -0.96
N ARG A 71 6.12 -16.70 0.13
CA ARG A 71 4.68 -16.89 0.31
C ARG A 71 3.89 -16.16 -0.77
N ARG A 72 4.21 -14.88 -1.05
CA ARG A 72 3.56 -14.08 -2.11
C ARG A 72 3.78 -14.67 -3.50
N ILE A 73 4.99 -15.14 -3.81
CA ILE A 73 5.27 -15.82 -5.09
C ILE A 73 4.40 -17.08 -5.23
N LEU A 74 4.27 -17.90 -4.20
CA LEU A 74 3.45 -19.11 -4.22
C LEU A 74 1.97 -18.80 -4.42
N VAL A 75 1.43 -17.85 -3.65
CA VAL A 75 0.03 -17.39 -3.79
C VAL A 75 -0.19 -16.82 -5.19
N GLY A 76 0.72 -15.98 -5.69
CA GLY A 76 0.63 -15.40 -7.02
C GLY A 76 0.62 -16.45 -8.13
N THR A 77 1.49 -17.44 -8.04
CA THR A 77 1.53 -18.56 -8.97
C THR A 77 0.22 -19.35 -8.96
N PHE A 78 -0.35 -19.57 -7.77
CA PHE A 78 -1.63 -20.26 -7.62
C PHE A 78 -2.78 -19.50 -8.29
N VAL A 79 -2.93 -18.20 -8.00
CA VAL A 79 -4.04 -17.40 -8.54
C VAL A 79 -3.94 -17.17 -10.06
N LEU A 80 -2.74 -17.30 -10.64
CA LEU A 80 -2.53 -17.23 -12.08
C LEU A 80 -2.63 -18.58 -12.80
N SER A 81 -2.79 -19.70 -12.06
CA SER A 81 -2.86 -21.03 -12.64
C SER A 81 -4.20 -21.31 -13.32
N ALA A 82 -4.20 -22.30 -14.21
CA ALA A 82 -5.41 -22.74 -14.93
C ALA A 82 -6.54 -23.10 -13.95
N GLY A 83 -7.75 -22.64 -14.23
CA GLY A 83 -8.94 -22.82 -13.40
C GLY A 83 -9.11 -21.82 -12.27
N TYR A 84 -8.07 -21.08 -11.88
CA TYR A 84 -8.14 -20.06 -10.82
C TYR A 84 -8.01 -18.63 -11.35
N TYR A 85 -7.44 -18.45 -12.54
CA TYR A 85 -7.21 -17.14 -13.14
C TYR A 85 -8.52 -16.32 -13.25
N ASP A 86 -9.57 -16.89 -13.81
CA ASP A 86 -10.85 -16.19 -13.97
C ASP A 86 -11.54 -15.96 -12.63
N ALA A 87 -11.52 -16.97 -11.76
CA ALA A 87 -12.20 -16.93 -10.47
C ALA A 87 -11.58 -15.92 -9.49
N TYR A 88 -10.26 -15.73 -9.54
CA TYR A 88 -9.53 -14.87 -8.59
C TYR A 88 -8.96 -13.64 -9.27
N TYR A 89 -8.06 -13.79 -10.25
CA TYR A 89 -7.32 -12.65 -10.81
C TYR A 89 -8.24 -11.71 -11.60
N LEU A 90 -9.05 -12.21 -12.53
CA LEU A 90 -10.00 -11.38 -13.27
C LEU A 90 -11.04 -10.74 -12.35
N LYS A 91 -11.53 -11.47 -11.36
CA LYS A 91 -12.46 -10.94 -10.37
C LYS A 91 -11.83 -9.80 -9.56
N ALA A 92 -10.59 -9.95 -9.12
CA ALA A 92 -9.88 -8.90 -8.41
C ALA A 92 -9.64 -7.66 -9.28
N GLN A 93 -9.36 -7.82 -10.58
CA GLN A 93 -9.24 -6.71 -11.51
C GLN A 93 -10.59 -5.97 -11.72
N GLN A 94 -11.71 -6.70 -11.75
CA GLN A 94 -13.05 -6.08 -11.79
C GLN A 94 -13.34 -5.26 -10.52
N ILE A 95 -12.99 -5.81 -9.35
CA ILE A 95 -13.12 -5.10 -8.06
C ILE A 95 -12.23 -3.86 -8.04
N ARG A 96 -10.98 -3.97 -8.50
CA ARG A 96 -10.06 -2.84 -8.65
C ARG A 96 -10.69 -1.70 -9.47
N ARG A 97 -11.38 -2.03 -10.56
CA ARG A 97 -12.09 -1.04 -11.37
C ARG A 97 -13.22 -0.35 -10.58
N LEU A 98 -14.03 -1.11 -9.83
CA LEU A 98 -15.10 -0.53 -9.00
C LEU A 98 -14.54 0.44 -7.95
N ILE A 99 -13.42 0.09 -7.30
CA ILE A 99 -12.73 0.97 -6.36
C ILE A 99 -12.27 2.25 -7.07
N SER A 100 -11.65 2.14 -8.24
CA SER A 100 -11.22 3.31 -9.02
C SER A 100 -12.40 4.22 -9.43
N GLU A 101 -13.56 3.63 -9.75
CA GLU A 101 -14.77 4.37 -10.10
C GLU A 101 -15.37 5.13 -8.90
N ASP A 102 -15.23 4.61 -7.67
CA ASP A 102 -15.63 5.35 -6.46
C ASP A 102 -14.82 6.65 -6.32
N PHE A 103 -13.50 6.57 -6.44
CA PHE A 103 -12.64 7.76 -6.40
C PHE A 103 -12.96 8.75 -7.53
N ARG A 104 -13.14 8.25 -8.75
CA ARG A 104 -13.49 9.10 -9.89
C ARG A 104 -14.78 9.87 -9.65
N ARG A 105 -15.81 9.22 -9.07
CA ARG A 105 -17.08 9.89 -8.67
C ARG A 105 -16.84 10.92 -7.57
N ALA A 106 -16.02 10.60 -6.56
CA ALA A 106 -15.71 11.54 -5.49
C ALA A 106 -15.00 12.79 -6.04
N PHE A 107 -14.06 12.65 -6.96
CA PHE A 107 -13.35 13.78 -7.58
C PHE A 107 -14.20 14.65 -8.51
N THR A 108 -15.42 14.26 -8.86
CA THR A 108 -16.37 15.19 -9.48
C THR A 108 -16.95 16.21 -8.50
N GLN A 109 -16.80 15.97 -7.18
CA GLN A 109 -17.38 16.79 -6.11
C GLN A 109 -16.32 17.52 -5.30
N VAL A 110 -15.11 16.97 -5.20
CA VAL A 110 -14.03 17.48 -4.35
C VAL A 110 -12.69 17.56 -5.08
N ASN A 111 -11.83 18.48 -4.67
CA ASN A 111 -10.51 18.66 -5.27
C ASN A 111 -9.44 17.76 -4.65
N VAL A 112 -9.63 17.33 -3.39
CA VAL A 112 -8.76 16.43 -2.64
C VAL A 112 -9.59 15.68 -1.63
N ILE A 113 -9.22 14.42 -1.38
CA ILE A 113 -9.81 13.59 -0.32
C ILE A 113 -8.84 13.56 0.83
N MET A 114 -9.34 13.63 2.07
CA MET A 114 -8.49 13.50 3.25
C MET A 114 -9.08 12.55 4.28
N GLY A 115 -8.20 11.89 5.01
CA GLY A 115 -8.56 10.94 6.06
C GLY A 115 -7.34 10.53 6.89
N PRO A 116 -7.52 9.67 7.90
CA PRO A 116 -6.38 9.11 8.61
C PRO A 116 -5.57 8.19 7.69
N THR A 117 -4.24 8.18 7.85
CA THR A 117 -3.37 7.26 7.08
C THR A 117 -3.53 5.82 7.53
N SER A 118 -3.76 5.58 8.83
CA SER A 118 -3.93 4.26 9.43
C SER A 118 -5.07 4.28 10.43
N PRO A 119 -5.77 3.15 10.66
CA PRO A 119 -6.88 3.06 11.63
C PRO A 119 -6.44 3.29 13.08
N THR A 120 -5.20 2.98 13.39
CA THR A 120 -4.63 3.09 14.74
C THR A 120 -3.28 3.79 14.71
N THR A 121 -2.82 4.25 15.85
CA THR A 121 -1.41 4.65 16.03
C THR A 121 -0.49 3.44 15.94
N ALA A 122 0.82 3.68 15.87
CA ALA A 122 1.82 2.61 15.93
C ALA A 122 1.58 1.68 17.14
N PHE A 123 1.75 0.40 16.95
CA PHE A 123 1.72 -0.63 18.00
C PHE A 123 3.15 -1.00 18.44
N ASN A 124 3.30 -1.74 19.53
CA ASN A 124 4.61 -2.13 20.03
C ASN A 124 5.27 -3.17 19.12
N LEU A 125 6.60 -3.24 19.14
CA LEU A 125 7.33 -4.27 18.42
C LEU A 125 6.90 -5.66 18.92
N GLY A 126 6.55 -6.55 17.97
CA GLY A 126 6.09 -7.90 18.27
C GLY A 126 4.60 -8.04 18.66
N GLU A 127 3.86 -6.95 18.82
CA GLU A 127 2.46 -7.00 19.33
C GLU A 127 1.46 -7.68 18.36
N ARG A 128 1.73 -7.67 17.04
CA ARG A 128 0.82 -8.20 16.01
C ARG A 128 1.42 -9.32 15.15
N VAL A 129 2.48 -9.94 15.63
CA VAL A 129 3.18 -10.98 14.85
C VAL A 129 2.30 -12.21 14.62
N ASP A 130 1.45 -12.53 15.58
CA ASP A 130 0.60 -13.73 15.58
C ASP A 130 -0.81 -13.50 15.02
N ASP A 131 -1.14 -12.25 14.60
CA ASP A 131 -2.43 -11.92 13.99
C ASP A 131 -2.24 -11.27 12.60
N PRO A 132 -2.12 -12.08 11.53
CA PRO A 132 -1.98 -11.57 10.18
C PRO A 132 -3.18 -10.71 9.72
N ILE A 133 -4.39 -10.99 10.20
CA ILE A 133 -5.60 -10.26 9.81
C ILE A 133 -5.56 -8.85 10.38
N ALA A 134 -5.23 -8.70 11.67
CA ALA A 134 -5.06 -7.38 12.28
C ALA A 134 -3.93 -6.57 11.62
N MET A 135 -2.86 -7.24 11.18
CA MET A 135 -1.79 -6.60 10.41
C MET A 135 -2.31 -6.10 9.05
N TYR A 136 -3.06 -6.91 8.32
CA TYR A 136 -3.62 -6.56 7.01
C TYR A 136 -4.64 -5.41 7.10
N LEU A 137 -5.46 -5.38 8.16
CA LEU A 137 -6.42 -4.30 8.39
C LEU A 137 -5.74 -2.95 8.68
N SER A 138 -4.47 -2.94 9.04
CA SER A 138 -3.71 -1.69 9.23
C SER A 138 -3.58 -0.86 7.97
N ASP A 139 -3.69 -1.47 6.79
CA ASP A 139 -3.51 -0.84 5.48
C ASP A 139 -4.83 -0.47 4.78
N ILE A 140 -5.96 -0.61 5.47
CA ILE A 140 -7.30 -0.45 4.85
C ILE A 140 -7.50 0.90 4.16
N TYR A 141 -6.87 1.99 4.65
CA TYR A 141 -7.01 3.32 4.08
C TYR A 141 -6.00 3.62 2.95
N THR A 142 -4.92 2.85 2.83
CA THR A 142 -3.88 3.08 1.82
C THR A 142 -4.01 2.16 0.61
N ILE A 143 -4.47 0.93 0.81
CA ILE A 143 -4.59 -0.08 -0.26
C ILE A 143 -5.52 0.38 -1.39
N ALA A 144 -6.70 0.95 -1.07
CA ALA A 144 -7.65 1.39 -2.07
C ALA A 144 -7.07 2.44 -3.02
N VAL A 145 -6.26 3.36 -2.49
CA VAL A 145 -5.59 4.42 -3.25
C VAL A 145 -4.57 3.82 -4.23
N ASN A 146 -3.75 2.86 -3.75
CA ASN A 146 -2.78 2.14 -4.58
C ASN A 146 -3.48 1.34 -5.71
N LEU A 147 -4.58 0.64 -5.40
CA LEU A 147 -5.36 -0.09 -6.40
C LEU A 147 -5.98 0.83 -7.45
N ALA A 148 -6.41 2.03 -7.05
CA ALA A 148 -6.93 3.05 -7.96
C ALA A 148 -5.82 3.73 -8.78
N GLY A 149 -4.56 3.65 -8.37
CA GLY A 149 -3.42 4.27 -9.04
C GLY A 149 -3.35 5.79 -8.86
N LEU A 150 -3.81 6.28 -7.71
CA LEU A 150 -3.91 7.72 -7.42
C LEU A 150 -2.70 8.22 -6.62
N PRO A 151 -2.28 9.48 -6.83
CA PRO A 151 -1.28 10.10 -5.99
C PRO A 151 -1.84 10.34 -4.59
N SER A 152 -1.04 10.05 -3.59
CA SER A 152 -1.35 10.39 -2.21
C SER A 152 -0.10 10.67 -1.40
N LEU A 153 -0.26 11.39 -0.30
CA LEU A 153 0.79 11.62 0.66
C LEU A 153 0.25 11.55 2.09
N SER A 154 1.11 11.19 3.02
CA SER A 154 0.84 11.26 4.44
C SER A 154 1.71 12.34 5.08
N LEU A 155 1.12 13.15 5.94
CA LEU A 155 1.83 14.18 6.69
C LEU A 155 1.52 14.08 8.17
N PRO A 156 2.45 14.49 9.06
CA PRO A 156 2.23 14.50 10.50
C PRO A 156 1.07 15.46 10.84
N ALA A 157 0.11 14.97 11.64
CA ALA A 157 -1.10 15.74 11.99
C ALA A 157 -1.37 15.84 13.49
N GLY A 158 -0.47 15.34 14.31
CA GLY A 158 -0.60 15.38 15.76
C GLY A 158 -0.11 14.13 16.44
N PHE A 159 -0.52 13.96 17.69
CA PHE A 159 -0.16 12.81 18.52
C PHE A 159 -1.37 12.29 19.29
N VAL A 160 -1.40 10.98 19.51
CA VAL A 160 -2.24 10.33 20.52
C VAL A 160 -1.30 9.75 21.58
N GLY A 161 -1.30 10.37 22.76
CA GLY A 161 -0.23 10.16 23.73
C GLY A 161 1.13 10.62 23.14
N GLN A 162 2.09 9.70 23.06
CA GLN A 162 3.41 9.96 22.49
C GLN A 162 3.56 9.43 21.04
N ARG A 163 2.51 8.88 20.45
CA ARG A 163 2.55 8.26 19.13
C ARG A 163 2.02 9.21 18.06
N PRO A 164 2.77 9.45 16.98
CA PRO A 164 2.34 10.35 15.92
C PRO A 164 1.15 9.81 15.15
N VAL A 165 0.35 10.72 14.59
CA VAL A 165 -0.80 10.44 13.73
C VAL A 165 -0.52 11.04 12.35
N GLY A 166 -0.80 10.27 11.31
CA GLY A 166 -0.72 10.71 9.91
C GLY A 166 -2.06 11.15 9.36
N LEU A 167 -2.08 12.28 8.67
CA LEU A 167 -3.16 12.72 7.79
C LEU A 167 -2.82 12.31 6.37
N GLN A 168 -3.68 11.51 5.73
CA GLN A 168 -3.57 11.17 4.32
C GLN A 168 -4.30 12.21 3.47
N LEU A 169 -3.64 12.68 2.40
CA LEU A 169 -4.23 13.47 1.33
C LEU A 169 -4.16 12.67 0.04
N ILE A 170 -5.29 12.57 -0.66
CA ILE A 170 -5.39 11.81 -1.92
C ILE A 170 -5.85 12.78 -3.00
N GLY A 171 -5.14 12.79 -4.12
CA GLY A 171 -5.45 13.61 -5.29
C GLY A 171 -5.96 12.79 -6.46
N ASP A 172 -6.55 13.48 -7.44
CA ASP A 172 -6.84 12.89 -8.74
C ASP A 172 -5.55 12.66 -9.53
N TYR A 173 -5.60 11.94 -10.62
CA TYR A 173 -4.44 11.65 -11.48
C TYR A 173 -3.68 12.92 -11.85
N PHE A 174 -2.35 12.87 -11.72
CA PHE A 174 -1.42 13.95 -12.08
C PHE A 174 -1.63 15.27 -11.32
N THR A 175 -2.15 15.20 -10.09
CA THR A 175 -2.34 16.38 -9.21
C THR A 175 -1.35 16.43 -8.04
N GLU A 176 -0.16 15.85 -8.18
CA GLU A 176 0.87 15.80 -7.13
C GLU A 176 1.26 17.20 -6.64
N GLU A 177 1.39 18.17 -7.56
CA GLU A 177 1.68 19.56 -7.22
C GLU A 177 0.62 20.15 -6.28
N ARG A 178 -0.65 19.89 -6.57
CA ARG A 178 -1.77 20.33 -5.72
C ARG A 178 -1.68 19.73 -4.32
N LEU A 179 -1.39 18.42 -4.22
CA LEU A 179 -1.25 17.74 -2.94
C LEU A 179 -0.10 18.31 -2.12
N LEU A 180 1.06 18.54 -2.73
CA LEU A 180 2.22 19.15 -2.08
C LEU A 180 1.90 20.55 -1.57
N ASN A 181 1.20 21.37 -2.37
CA ASN A 181 0.78 22.72 -1.98
C ASN A 181 -0.18 22.69 -0.78
N ILE A 182 -1.18 21.79 -0.80
CA ILE A 182 -2.15 21.63 0.30
C ILE A 182 -1.43 21.18 1.59
N ALA A 183 -0.52 20.23 1.48
CA ALA A 183 0.30 19.77 2.60
C ALA A 183 1.17 20.91 3.17
N HIS A 184 1.83 21.66 2.30
CA HIS A 184 2.64 22.82 2.70
C HIS A 184 1.83 23.88 3.44
N ARG A 185 0.62 24.21 2.97
CA ARG A 185 -0.28 25.14 3.67
C ARG A 185 -0.64 24.68 5.08
N TYR A 186 -0.79 23.37 5.28
CA TYR A 186 -1.01 22.81 6.62
C TYR A 186 0.23 22.96 7.51
N GLN A 187 1.41 22.73 6.97
CA GLN A 187 2.67 22.88 7.69
C GLN A 187 2.98 24.32 8.08
N GLN A 188 2.48 25.31 7.34
CA GLN A 188 2.62 26.74 7.71
C GLN A 188 1.80 27.12 8.95
N VAL A 189 0.79 26.35 9.33
CA VAL A 189 -0.07 26.61 10.51
C VAL A 189 0.05 25.54 11.58
N SER A 190 1.02 24.63 11.45
CA SER A 190 1.30 23.55 12.41
C SER A 190 2.80 23.28 12.47
N ASP A 191 3.25 22.69 13.58
CA ASP A 191 4.67 22.39 13.82
C ASP A 191 4.98 20.88 13.88
N TRP A 192 4.01 20.04 13.58
CA TRP A 192 4.15 18.59 13.75
C TRP A 192 5.29 17.97 12.94
N HIS A 193 5.60 18.52 11.78
CA HIS A 193 6.66 18.06 10.88
C HIS A 193 8.08 18.43 11.35
N HIS A 194 8.20 19.33 12.34
CA HIS A 194 9.48 19.67 12.98
C HIS A 194 9.79 18.78 14.19
N ARG A 195 8.84 17.99 14.65
CA ARG A 195 9.01 17.17 15.85
C ARG A 195 9.68 15.85 15.51
N ALA A 196 10.74 15.54 16.24
CA ALA A 196 11.46 14.27 16.17
C ALA A 196 11.47 13.61 17.57
N PRO A 197 11.64 12.28 17.65
CA PRO A 197 11.90 11.63 18.94
C PRO A 197 13.17 12.17 19.58
N ALA A 198 13.18 12.31 20.92
CA ALA A 198 14.30 12.95 21.65
C ALA A 198 15.69 12.32 21.35
N ALA A 199 15.73 11.03 21.00
CA ALA A 199 16.97 10.36 20.61
C ALA A 199 17.50 10.76 19.22
N PHE A 200 16.72 11.52 18.41
CA PHE A 200 17.03 11.90 17.04
C PHE A 200 16.80 13.41 16.79
N ALA A 201 16.57 14.18 17.85
CA ALA A 201 16.37 15.62 17.80
C ALA A 201 17.69 16.38 17.89
#